data_c4d02dd5d4a4879a938fb7ee74eacdfc
#
_entry.id   c4d02dd5d4a4879a938fb7ee74eacdfc
#
_cell.length_a   1.000
_cell.length_b   1.000
_cell.length_c   1.000
_cell.angle_alpha   90.00
_cell.angle_beta   90.00
_cell.angle_gamma   90.00
#
_symmetry.space_group_name_H-M   'P 1'
#
loop_
_entity.id
_entity.type
_entity.pdbx_description
1 polymer ?
#
loop_
_entity_poly.entity_id
_entity_poly.type
_entity_poly.pdbx_seq_one_letter_code
_entity_poly.pdbx_strand_id
1 'polypeptide(L)'
;ALIMNIPVQSVIFSGLRGVGKTVLINKLESIAEEKKIFCKHIEIEERNDFISQIAECSQAFLRKVSTIEKFKHLIQKPLDAIKSLIISFNPNDNTFSVSMQERELYTSGNLTQSLTEVFVSIGELGAKTGTPICFFNNKRISFFYPAIMPDRI
;
A
#
# COMPACT_ATOMS: atom_id res chain seq x y z
N ALA A 1 4.84 17.17 5.69
CA ALA A 1 3.52 17.04 5.09
C ALA A 1 2.80 15.79 5.61
N LEU A 2 3.32 14.58 5.44
CA LEU A 2 2.70 13.33 5.96
C LEU A 2 2.44 13.37 7.47
N ILE A 3 3.37 13.90 8.24
CA ILE A 3 3.27 13.99 9.71
C ILE A 3 2.25 15.06 10.14
N MET A 4 1.98 16.03 9.27
CA MET A 4 1.04 17.12 9.54
C MET A 4 -0.36 16.90 8.96
N ASN A 5 -0.67 15.68 8.50
CA ASN A 5 -1.95 15.36 7.83
C ASN A 5 -2.25 16.23 6.58
N ILE A 6 -1.22 16.70 5.91
CA ILE A 6 -1.38 17.47 4.67
C ILE A 6 -1.43 16.50 3.50
N PRO A 7 -2.39 16.61 2.59
CA PRO A 7 -2.44 15.79 1.38
C PRO A 7 -1.12 15.85 0.61
N VAL A 8 -0.56 14.71 0.28
CA VAL A 8 0.71 14.61 -0.44
C VAL A 8 0.48 13.95 -1.78
N GLN A 9 1.00 14.57 -2.82
CA GLN A 9 0.98 14.00 -4.16
C GLN A 9 2.15 13.04 -4.36
N SER A 10 1.95 12.04 -5.21
CA SER A 10 3.04 11.17 -5.65
C SER A 10 4.09 11.99 -6.41
N VAL A 11 5.36 11.70 -6.16
CA VAL A 11 6.50 12.37 -6.80
C VAL A 11 7.15 11.42 -7.80
N ILE A 12 7.43 11.92 -8.99
CA ILE A 12 8.12 11.18 -10.05
C ILE A 12 9.50 11.78 -10.26
N PHE A 13 10.53 10.94 -10.16
CA PHE A 13 11.89 11.32 -10.50
C PHE A 13 12.20 10.87 -11.93
N SER A 14 12.38 11.83 -12.84
CA SER A 14 12.81 11.56 -14.20
C SER A 14 14.23 12.08 -14.43
N GLY A 15 14.95 11.46 -15.34
CA GLY A 15 16.30 11.86 -15.69
C GLY A 15 17.08 10.75 -16.38
N LEU A 16 18.22 11.07 -16.94
CA LEU A 16 19.10 10.15 -17.64
C LEU A 16 19.57 9.00 -16.72
N ARG A 17 20.00 7.89 -17.32
CA ARG A 17 20.64 6.80 -16.59
C ARG A 17 21.94 7.31 -15.95
N GLY A 18 22.22 6.91 -14.71
CA GLY A 18 23.45 7.26 -14.01
C GLY A 18 23.42 8.57 -13.21
N VAL A 19 22.34 9.39 -13.28
CA VAL A 19 22.27 10.69 -12.56
C VAL A 19 21.98 10.57 -11.05
N GLY A 20 22.06 9.36 -10.47
CA GLY A 20 21.91 9.19 -9.04
C GLY A 20 20.47 9.02 -8.52
N LYS A 21 19.49 8.73 -9.38
CA LYS A 21 18.08 8.52 -8.95
C LYS A 21 17.94 7.47 -7.85
N THR A 22 18.60 6.33 -8.00
CA THR A 22 18.58 5.25 -7.02
C THR A 22 19.20 5.69 -5.69
N VAL A 23 20.29 6.42 -5.74
CA VAL A 23 20.94 6.96 -4.53
C VAL A 23 20.01 7.92 -3.79
N LEU A 24 19.29 8.78 -4.54
CA LEU A 24 18.32 9.70 -3.97
C LEU A 24 17.15 8.93 -3.31
N ILE A 25 16.61 7.92 -3.98
CA ILE A 25 15.51 7.10 -3.45
C ILE A 25 15.94 6.40 -2.17
N ASN A 26 17.11 5.75 -2.15
CA ASN A 26 17.63 5.08 -0.97
C ASN A 26 17.85 6.07 0.20
N LYS A 27 18.30 7.29 -0.09
CA LYS A 27 18.44 8.33 0.95
C LYS A 27 17.08 8.78 1.50
N LEU A 28 16.09 8.93 0.65
CA LEU A 28 14.73 9.27 1.07
C LEU A 28 14.07 8.14 1.88
N GLU A 29 14.31 6.89 1.52
CA GLU A 29 13.87 5.72 2.29
C GLU A 29 14.48 5.74 3.70
N SER A 30 15.79 5.94 3.80
CA SER A 30 16.49 6.08 5.08
C SER A 30 15.89 7.19 5.97
N ILE A 31 15.63 8.36 5.38
CA ILE A 31 14.99 9.49 6.10
C ILE A 31 13.57 9.15 6.53
N ALA A 32 12.82 8.44 5.71
CA ALA A 32 11.46 8.03 6.02
C ALA A 32 11.44 7.01 7.18
N GLU A 33 12.36 6.07 7.19
CA GLU A 33 12.52 5.11 8.29
C GLU A 33 12.87 5.81 9.62
N GLU A 34 13.82 6.75 9.60
CA GLU A 34 14.16 7.58 10.77
C GLU A 34 12.93 8.31 11.34
N LYS A 35 12.02 8.73 10.47
CA LYS A 35 10.75 9.39 10.83
C LYS A 35 9.61 8.41 11.17
N LYS A 36 9.89 7.11 11.26
CA LYS A 36 8.91 6.04 11.54
C LYS A 36 7.78 5.96 10.49
N ILE A 37 8.05 6.36 9.27
CA ILE A 37 7.19 6.14 8.13
C ILE A 37 7.38 4.69 7.69
N PHE A 38 6.30 3.95 7.46
CA PHE A 38 6.39 2.61 6.93
C PHE A 38 6.76 2.69 5.44
N CYS A 39 7.92 2.19 5.10
CA CYS A 39 8.45 2.24 3.73
C CYS A 39 8.59 0.84 3.16
N LYS A 40 8.29 0.71 1.88
CA LYS A 40 8.61 -0.48 1.09
C LYS A 40 9.03 -0.07 -0.32
N HIS A 41 10.08 -0.74 -0.79
CA HIS A 41 10.56 -0.62 -2.15
C HIS A 41 9.85 -1.63 -3.04
N ILE A 42 9.37 -1.17 -4.19
CA ILE A 42 8.69 -1.97 -5.21
C ILE A 42 9.51 -1.85 -6.49
N GLU A 43 10.04 -2.96 -6.97
CA GLU A 43 10.73 -3.02 -8.25
C GLU A 43 9.76 -3.46 -9.33
N ILE A 44 9.49 -2.56 -10.28
CA ILE A 44 8.59 -2.86 -11.39
C ILE A 44 9.45 -3.29 -12.59
N GLU A 45 9.60 -4.58 -12.75
CA GLU A 45 10.21 -5.17 -13.95
C GLU A 45 9.12 -5.58 -14.94
N GLU A 46 8.13 -6.35 -14.49
CA GLU A 46 7.00 -6.80 -15.27
C GLU A 46 5.67 -6.45 -14.60
N ARG A 47 4.59 -6.41 -15.40
CA ARG A 47 3.26 -6.03 -14.90
C ARG A 47 2.74 -6.95 -13.79
N ASN A 48 3.08 -8.24 -13.87
CA ASN A 48 2.62 -9.24 -12.92
C ASN A 48 3.29 -9.07 -11.56
N ASP A 49 4.57 -8.69 -11.54
CA ASP A 49 5.32 -8.50 -10.30
C ASP A 49 4.77 -7.32 -9.47
N PHE A 50 4.26 -6.28 -10.14
CA PHE A 50 3.75 -5.10 -9.45
C PHE A 50 2.59 -5.42 -8.50
N ILE A 51 1.60 -6.19 -8.96
CA ILE A 51 0.42 -6.52 -8.16
C ILE A 51 0.80 -7.39 -6.96
N SER A 52 1.64 -8.42 -7.18
CA SER A 52 2.14 -9.28 -6.12
C SER A 52 2.94 -8.49 -5.08
N GLN A 53 3.81 -7.59 -5.51
CA GLN A 53 4.59 -6.74 -4.62
C GLN A 53 3.72 -5.77 -3.83
N ILE A 54 2.69 -5.17 -4.43
CA ILE A 54 1.72 -4.34 -3.70
C ILE A 54 1.02 -5.16 -2.62
N ALA A 55 0.57 -6.37 -2.96
CA ALA A 55 -0.09 -7.25 -1.99
C ALA A 55 0.84 -7.62 -0.83
N GLU A 56 2.10 -8.00 -1.12
CA GLU A 56 3.09 -8.33 -0.10
C GLU A 56 3.44 -7.14 0.80
N CYS A 57 3.66 -5.97 0.21
CA CYS A 57 3.95 -4.75 0.96
C CYS A 57 2.78 -4.37 1.86
N SER A 58 1.56 -4.51 1.35
CA SER A 58 0.34 -4.25 2.09
C SER A 58 0.17 -5.22 3.27
N GLN A 59 0.42 -6.51 3.05
CA GLN A 59 0.41 -7.51 4.13
C GLN A 59 1.49 -7.25 5.19
N ALA A 60 2.69 -6.83 4.77
CA ALA A 60 3.76 -6.49 5.70
C ALA A 60 3.35 -5.32 6.60
N PHE A 61 2.64 -4.34 6.06
CA PHE A 61 2.06 -3.25 6.85
C PHE A 61 1.00 -3.75 7.83
N LEU A 62 0.07 -4.60 7.38
CA LEU A 62 -0.94 -5.20 8.25
C LEU A 62 -0.31 -5.99 9.39
N ARG A 63 0.73 -6.79 9.11
CA ARG A 63 1.47 -7.51 10.15
C ARG A 63 2.05 -6.55 11.20
N LYS A 64 2.67 -5.45 10.76
CA LYS A 64 3.21 -4.44 11.68
C LYS A 64 2.12 -3.84 12.57
N VAL A 65 0.97 -3.49 12.00
CA VAL A 65 -0.16 -2.92 12.76
C VAL A 65 -0.79 -3.96 13.68
N SER A 66 -0.88 -5.23 13.24
CA SER A 66 -1.50 -6.32 14.02
C SER A 66 -0.78 -6.65 15.33
N THR A 67 0.49 -6.27 15.45
CA THR A 67 1.23 -6.43 16.72
C THR A 67 0.71 -5.51 17.83
N ILE A 68 -0.06 -4.49 17.46
CA ILE A 68 -0.63 -3.52 18.40
C ILE A 68 -2.09 -3.91 18.66
N GLU A 69 -2.38 -4.46 19.83
CA GLU A 69 -3.71 -4.98 20.20
C GLU A 69 -4.85 -3.99 19.92
N LYS A 70 -4.60 -2.71 20.23
CA LYS A 70 -5.53 -1.60 20.02
C LYS A 70 -6.06 -1.49 18.58
N PHE A 71 -5.29 -1.92 17.59
CA PHE A 71 -5.60 -1.73 16.18
C PHE A 71 -6.04 -3.02 15.45
N LYS A 72 -6.05 -4.14 16.11
CA LYS A 72 -6.42 -5.44 15.49
C LYS A 72 -7.79 -5.42 14.81
N HIS A 73 -8.75 -4.71 15.37
CA HIS A 73 -10.10 -4.61 14.81
C HIS A 73 -10.16 -3.80 13.50
N LEU A 74 -9.14 -3.00 13.20
CA LEU A 74 -9.10 -2.16 12.00
C LEU A 74 -8.51 -2.88 10.77
N ILE A 75 -7.96 -4.07 10.96
CA ILE A 75 -7.20 -4.80 9.92
C ILE A 75 -8.13 -5.49 8.92
N GLN A 76 -9.35 -5.83 9.31
CA GLN A 76 -10.25 -6.65 8.49
C GLN A 76 -10.53 -6.02 7.13
N LYS A 77 -10.90 -4.75 7.09
CA LYS A 77 -11.20 -4.04 5.83
C LYS A 77 -10.02 -4.05 4.84
N PRO A 78 -8.78 -3.67 5.23
CA PRO A 78 -7.63 -3.78 4.33
C PRO A 78 -7.29 -5.23 3.94
N LEU A 79 -7.47 -6.19 4.83
CA LEU A 79 -7.24 -7.60 4.53
C LEU A 79 -8.18 -8.11 3.44
N ASP A 80 -9.45 -7.76 3.50
CA ASP A 80 -10.45 -8.12 2.50
C ASP A 80 -10.17 -7.45 1.15
N ALA A 81 -9.72 -6.20 1.15
CA ALA A 81 -9.28 -5.52 -0.06
C ALA A 81 -8.08 -6.21 -0.72
N ILE A 82 -7.09 -6.65 0.06
CA ILE A 82 -5.93 -7.39 -0.46
C ILE A 82 -6.36 -8.74 -1.03
N LYS A 83 -7.25 -9.47 -0.36
CA LYS A 83 -7.81 -10.72 -0.89
C LYS A 83 -8.51 -10.50 -2.22
N SER A 84 -9.36 -9.47 -2.31
CA SER A 84 -10.05 -9.09 -3.54
C SER A 84 -9.07 -8.80 -4.67
N LEU A 85 -7.99 -8.06 -4.40
CA LEU A 85 -6.95 -7.76 -5.38
C LEU A 85 -6.28 -9.03 -5.92
N ILE A 86 -5.86 -9.94 -5.03
CA ILE A 86 -5.18 -11.18 -5.41
C ILE A 86 -6.10 -12.07 -6.24
N ILE A 87 -7.36 -12.22 -5.84
CA ILE A 87 -8.34 -13.04 -6.56
C ILE A 87 -8.67 -12.44 -7.93
N SER A 88 -8.80 -11.12 -8.02
CA SER A 88 -9.07 -10.43 -9.30
C SER A 88 -7.89 -10.53 -10.28
N PHE A 89 -6.68 -10.64 -9.76
CA PHE A 89 -5.45 -10.75 -10.55
C PHE A 89 -5.14 -12.20 -10.92
N ASN A 90 -5.21 -13.12 -9.96
CA ASN A 90 -4.96 -14.55 -10.16
C ASN A 90 -5.97 -15.40 -9.36
N PRO A 91 -7.13 -15.77 -9.97
CA PRO A 91 -8.17 -16.52 -9.29
C PRO A 91 -7.75 -17.89 -8.76
N ASN A 92 -6.65 -18.45 -9.27
CA ASN A 92 -6.11 -19.75 -8.87
C ASN A 92 -5.03 -19.65 -7.79
N ASP A 93 -4.68 -18.44 -7.37
CA ASP A 93 -3.67 -18.24 -6.33
C ASP A 93 -4.24 -18.65 -4.96
N ASN A 94 -3.54 -19.57 -4.30
CA ASN A 94 -3.90 -20.09 -2.98
C ASN A 94 -3.12 -19.40 -1.84
N THR A 95 -2.52 -18.25 -2.10
CA THR A 95 -1.74 -17.46 -1.12
C THR A 95 -2.58 -17.11 0.12
N PHE A 96 -3.91 -17.04 -0.05
CA PHE A 96 -4.89 -16.99 1.02
C PHE A 96 -5.82 -18.20 0.93
N SER A 97 -6.15 -18.81 2.07
CA SER A 97 -7.22 -19.81 2.16
C SER A 97 -8.58 -19.10 2.02
N VAL A 98 -9.05 -18.98 0.79
CA VAL A 98 -10.33 -18.35 0.47
C VAL A 98 -11.31 -19.43 0.04
N SER A 99 -12.50 -19.45 0.65
CA SER A 99 -13.56 -20.39 0.28
C SER A 99 -14.07 -20.11 -1.15
N MET A 100 -14.68 -21.14 -1.79
CA MET A 100 -15.28 -20.94 -3.11
C MET A 100 -16.34 -19.82 -3.12
N GLN A 101 -17.11 -19.73 -2.04
CA GLN A 101 -18.16 -18.73 -1.89
C GLN A 101 -17.61 -17.30 -1.76
N GLU A 102 -16.46 -17.14 -1.09
CA GLU A 102 -15.76 -15.85 -1.03
C GLU A 102 -15.16 -15.48 -2.38
N ARG A 103 -14.65 -16.46 -3.15
CA ARG A 103 -14.11 -16.22 -4.50
C ARG A 103 -15.16 -15.62 -5.45
N GLU A 104 -16.40 -16.10 -5.42
CA GLU A 104 -17.48 -15.56 -6.23
C GLU A 104 -17.81 -14.11 -5.89
N LEU A 105 -17.70 -13.71 -4.63
CA LEU A 105 -17.90 -12.33 -4.18
C LEU A 105 -16.81 -11.38 -4.69
N TYR A 106 -15.56 -11.86 -4.79
CA TYR A 106 -14.41 -11.03 -5.16
C TYR A 106 -14.12 -11.02 -6.67
N THR A 107 -14.57 -12.00 -7.44
CA THR A 107 -14.28 -12.12 -8.89
C THR A 107 -15.05 -11.11 -9.76
N SER A 108 -16.05 -10.43 -9.23
CA SER A 108 -16.83 -9.43 -9.98
C SER A 108 -16.15 -8.06 -10.12
N GLY A 109 -15.02 -7.86 -9.48
CA GLY A 109 -14.30 -6.58 -9.44
C GLY A 109 -13.32 -6.39 -10.60
N ASN A 110 -13.24 -5.15 -11.09
CA ASN A 110 -12.17 -4.72 -11.99
C ASN A 110 -10.85 -4.60 -11.19
N LEU A 111 -9.73 -5.05 -11.77
CA LEU A 111 -8.38 -4.96 -11.16
C LEU A 111 -8.04 -3.54 -10.67
N THR A 112 -8.41 -2.51 -11.45
CA THR A 112 -8.19 -1.10 -11.08
C THR A 112 -8.98 -0.74 -9.82
N GLN A 113 -10.22 -1.19 -9.71
CA GLN A 113 -11.04 -0.97 -8.53
C GLN A 113 -10.46 -1.67 -7.31
N SER A 114 -10.10 -2.96 -7.43
CA SER A 114 -9.49 -3.71 -6.34
C SER A 114 -8.18 -3.09 -5.85
N LEU A 115 -7.34 -2.60 -6.78
CA LEU A 115 -6.11 -1.90 -6.44
C LEU A 115 -6.38 -0.58 -5.70
N THR A 116 -7.38 0.17 -6.15
CA THR A 116 -7.81 1.41 -5.50
C THR A 116 -8.31 1.14 -4.08
N GLU A 117 -9.12 0.11 -3.88
CA GLU A 117 -9.62 -0.28 -2.56
C GLU A 117 -8.49 -0.65 -1.60
N VAL A 118 -7.45 -1.36 -2.07
CA VAL A 118 -6.26 -1.65 -1.28
C VAL A 118 -5.58 -0.35 -0.83
N PHE A 119 -5.30 0.56 -1.75
CA PHE A 119 -4.62 1.80 -1.41
C PHE A 119 -5.43 2.68 -0.47
N VAL A 120 -6.73 2.81 -0.69
CA VAL A 120 -7.62 3.59 0.18
C VAL A 120 -7.67 2.97 1.58
N SER A 121 -7.93 1.67 1.68
CA SER A 121 -8.08 1.00 2.97
C SER A 121 -6.80 0.98 3.80
N ILE A 122 -5.64 0.80 3.15
CA ILE A 122 -4.32 0.87 3.81
C ILE A 122 -4.01 2.29 4.27
N GLY A 123 -4.30 3.27 3.41
CA GLY A 123 -4.12 4.66 3.77
C GLY A 123 -4.99 5.08 4.96
N GLU A 124 -6.28 4.70 4.98
CA GLU A 124 -7.18 4.91 6.12
C GLU A 124 -6.64 4.25 7.40
N LEU A 125 -6.12 3.02 7.30
CA LEU A 125 -5.49 2.35 8.42
C LEU A 125 -4.26 3.09 8.91
N GLY A 126 -3.40 3.55 8.00
CA GLY A 126 -2.22 4.36 8.32
C GLY A 126 -2.58 5.64 9.07
N ALA A 127 -3.64 6.33 8.63
CA ALA A 127 -4.16 7.52 9.31
C ALA A 127 -4.66 7.21 10.72
N LYS A 128 -5.48 6.17 10.88
CA LYS A 128 -6.04 5.77 12.18
C LYS A 128 -4.98 5.29 13.17
N THR A 129 -3.90 4.73 12.68
CA THR A 129 -2.81 4.21 13.51
C THR A 129 -1.68 5.21 13.73
N GLY A 130 -1.73 6.36 13.05
CA GLY A 130 -0.65 7.34 13.08
C GLY A 130 0.63 6.84 12.41
N THR A 131 0.55 5.86 11.53
CA THR A 131 1.69 5.29 10.80
C THR A 131 1.59 5.63 9.32
N PRO A 132 2.25 6.69 8.85
CA PRO A 132 2.29 7.03 7.44
C PRO A 132 2.93 5.92 6.60
N ILE A 133 2.47 5.77 5.36
CA ILE A 133 2.96 4.75 4.44
C ILE A 133 3.53 5.40 3.20
N CYS A 134 4.66 4.87 2.73
CA CYS A 134 5.30 5.29 1.50
C CYS A 134 5.75 4.08 0.70
N PHE A 135 5.35 4.02 -0.56
CA PHE A 135 5.87 3.06 -1.51
C PHE A 135 6.87 3.75 -2.44
N PHE A 136 8.08 3.23 -2.46
CA PHE A 136 9.11 3.63 -3.39
C PHE A 136 9.15 2.65 -4.56
N ASN A 137 9.22 3.16 -5.77
CA ASN A 137 9.56 2.33 -6.91
C ASN A 137 10.68 2.99 -7.72
N ASN A 138 11.29 2.27 -8.65
CA ASN A 138 12.45 2.72 -9.43
C ASN A 138 12.25 4.06 -10.14
N LYS A 139 10.99 4.52 -10.28
CA LYS A 139 10.64 5.74 -11.02
C LYS A 139 9.70 6.68 -10.27
N ARG A 140 9.04 6.20 -9.19
CA ARG A 140 8.02 6.97 -8.47
C ARG A 140 8.13 6.77 -6.97
N ILE A 141 7.81 7.80 -6.23
CA ILE A 141 7.50 7.71 -4.80
C ILE A 141 6.00 7.97 -4.67
N SER A 142 5.28 7.00 -4.14
CA SER A 142 3.84 7.13 -3.89
C SER A 142 3.60 7.17 -2.39
N PHE A 143 3.04 8.28 -1.93
CA PHE A 143 2.64 8.46 -0.55
C PHE A 143 1.15 8.16 -0.42
N PHE A 144 0.80 7.30 0.53
CA PHE A 144 -0.59 7.03 0.87
C PHE A 144 -0.88 7.56 2.27
N TYR A 145 -1.50 8.70 2.30
CA TYR A 145 -2.11 9.26 3.48
C TYR A 145 -3.46 9.83 3.06
N PRO A 146 -4.57 9.18 3.39
CA PRO A 146 -5.85 9.77 3.09
C PRO A 146 -5.95 11.06 3.89
N ALA A 147 -6.31 12.13 3.23
CA ALA A 147 -6.81 13.31 3.94
C ALA A 147 -7.98 12.82 4.81
N ILE A 148 -7.80 12.87 6.12
CA ILE A 148 -8.94 12.78 7.03
C ILE A 148 -9.76 14.02 6.68
N MET A 149 -10.85 13.84 5.92
CA MET A 149 -11.85 14.89 5.89
C MET A 149 -12.32 15.05 7.32
N PRO A 150 -12.17 16.24 7.94
CA PRO A 150 -12.82 16.47 9.21
C PRO A 150 -14.32 16.23 8.96
N ASP A 151 -14.91 15.39 9.79
CA ASP A 151 -16.35 15.19 9.80
C ASP A 151 -16.99 16.57 9.68
N ARG A 152 -17.76 16.77 8.62
CA ARG A 152 -18.58 17.97 8.52
C ARG A 152 -19.59 17.87 9.65
N ILE A 153 -19.35 18.71 10.66
CA ILE A 153 -20.33 19.02 11.69
C ILE A 153 -21.55 19.61 11.00
#